data_965ab5ef217a028a6f8165c715bd3b59
#
_entry.id   965ab5ef217a028a6f8165c715bd3b59
#
_cell.length_a   1.000
_cell.length_b   1.000
_cell.length_c   1.000
_cell.angle_alpha   90.00
_cell.angle_beta   90.00
_cell.angle_gamma   90.00
#
_symmetry.space_group_name_H-M   'P 1'
#
loop_
_entity.id
_entity.type
_entity.pdbx_description
1 polymer ?
#
loop_
_entity_poly.entity_id
_entity_poly.type
_entity_poly.pdbx_seq_one_letter_code
_entity_poly.pdbx_strand_id
1 'polypeptide(L)'
;MKSARKQYIREQKTICGDSYAEVDFCWITEREHRAGPRGKKQFASSLAQQKRNRERSARLLVQLLNTNFDQRGFAVTLTYEDMWLPDDDEAAWKDVYNYLKRVRRWLTRQNWQDATPIKWVCVTENQEADPANGLKEVRYHHHMVL
;
A
#
# COMPACT_ATOMS: atom_id res chain seq x y z
N MET A 1 -7.50 46.43 11.35
CA MET A 1 -7.30 45.75 10.03
C MET A 1 -6.70 44.37 10.27
N LYS A 2 -7.38 43.29 9.88
CA LYS A 2 -6.80 41.94 9.96
C LYS A 2 -5.74 41.81 8.87
N SER A 3 -4.48 41.60 9.23
CA SER A 3 -3.39 41.32 8.29
C SER A 3 -3.78 40.13 7.41
N ALA A 4 -3.71 40.30 6.10
CA ALA A 4 -3.93 39.21 5.17
C ALA A 4 -2.90 38.10 5.47
N ARG A 5 -3.40 36.88 5.75
CA ARG A 5 -2.50 35.72 5.97
C ARG A 5 -1.77 35.42 4.69
N LYS A 6 -0.44 35.44 4.74
CA LYS A 6 0.37 35.03 3.59
C LYS A 6 0.09 33.57 3.27
N GLN A 7 -0.19 33.31 2.00
CA GLN A 7 -0.39 31.96 1.45
C GLN A 7 0.69 31.71 0.40
N TYR A 8 1.12 30.48 0.31
CA TYR A 8 2.13 30.02 -0.63
C TYR A 8 1.57 28.88 -1.45
N ILE A 9 1.98 28.77 -2.70
CA ILE A 9 1.74 27.60 -3.51
C ILE A 9 2.94 26.68 -3.36
N ARG A 10 2.71 25.44 -2.95
CA ARG A 10 3.72 24.37 -2.99
C ARG A 10 3.45 23.52 -4.22
N GLU A 11 4.45 23.41 -5.06
CA GLU A 11 4.51 22.38 -6.07
C GLU A 11 5.30 21.19 -5.53
N GLN A 12 4.75 19.99 -5.66
CA GLN A 12 5.42 18.74 -5.32
C GLN A 12 5.38 17.82 -6.52
N LYS A 13 6.54 17.42 -7.01
CA LYS A 13 6.69 16.44 -8.08
C LYS A 13 7.11 15.11 -7.48
N THR A 14 6.42 14.04 -7.86
CA THR A 14 6.77 12.67 -7.51
C THR A 14 6.96 11.90 -8.80
N ILE A 15 8.17 11.45 -9.07
CA ILE A 15 8.51 10.65 -10.24
C ILE A 15 8.61 9.20 -9.81
N CYS A 16 7.88 8.32 -10.47
CA CYS A 16 7.77 6.90 -10.16
C CYS A 16 8.15 6.07 -11.39
N GLY A 17 9.39 5.58 -11.42
CA GLY A 17 9.92 4.91 -12.61
C GLY A 17 10.01 5.85 -13.82
N ASP A 18 9.92 5.27 -15.00
CA ASP A 18 10.10 6.00 -16.26
C ASP A 18 8.78 6.45 -16.90
N SER A 19 7.65 5.90 -16.44
CA SER A 19 6.35 6.06 -17.10
C SER A 19 5.28 6.78 -16.29
N TYR A 20 5.52 7.07 -15.01
CA TYR A 20 4.53 7.67 -14.14
C TYR A 20 5.11 8.82 -13.32
N ALA A 21 4.44 9.96 -13.38
CA ALA A 21 4.76 11.13 -12.56
C ALA A 21 3.49 11.81 -12.06
N GLU A 22 3.54 12.33 -10.86
CA GLU A 22 2.47 13.13 -10.26
C GLU A 22 2.99 14.54 -9.96
N VAL A 23 2.15 15.53 -10.19
CA VAL A 23 2.42 16.92 -9.84
C VAL A 23 1.27 17.45 -9.00
N ASP A 24 1.56 17.78 -7.76
CA ASP A 24 0.60 18.37 -6.83
C ASP A 24 0.85 19.85 -6.63
N PHE A 25 -0.22 20.63 -6.69
CA PHE A 25 -0.20 22.03 -6.29
C PHE A 25 -1.10 22.19 -5.06
N CYS A 26 -0.56 22.65 -3.96
CA CYS A 26 -1.34 22.89 -2.76
C CYS A 26 -1.05 24.26 -2.15
N TRP A 27 -2.12 24.89 -1.66
CA TRP A 27 -1.99 26.11 -0.87
C TRP A 27 -1.55 25.73 0.53
N ILE A 28 -0.48 26.40 1.00
CA ILE A 28 0.00 26.26 2.37
C ILE A 28 0.01 27.61 3.05
N THR A 29 -0.30 27.59 4.32
CA THR A 29 -0.21 28.79 5.18
C THR A 29 1.24 29.04 5.59
N GLU A 30 1.54 30.28 6.01
CA GLU A 30 2.86 30.62 6.54
C GLU A 30 3.27 29.70 7.71
N ARG A 31 2.30 29.30 8.56
CA ARG A 31 2.54 28.37 9.66
C ARG A 31 2.96 26.98 9.17
N GLU A 32 2.29 26.46 8.14
CA GLU A 32 2.63 25.16 7.54
C GLU A 32 3.96 25.21 6.80
N HIS A 33 4.28 26.35 6.18
CA HIS A 33 5.56 26.55 5.51
C HIS A 33 6.74 26.52 6.49
N ARG A 34 6.54 27.02 7.73
CA ARG A 34 7.57 27.07 8.78
C ARG A 34 7.51 25.88 9.75
N ALA A 35 6.53 25.00 9.62
CA ALA A 35 6.34 23.89 10.55
C ALA A 35 7.54 22.91 10.46
N GLY A 36 8.12 22.62 11.60
CA GLY A 36 9.10 21.56 11.79
C GLY A 36 8.47 20.15 11.79
N PRO A 37 9.27 19.13 12.12
CA PRO A 37 8.78 17.75 12.20
C PRO A 37 7.65 17.63 13.22
N ARG A 38 6.67 16.76 12.91
CA ARG A 38 5.54 16.51 13.81
C ARG A 38 5.99 15.80 15.08
N GLY A 39 5.46 16.22 16.22
CA GLY A 39 5.62 15.50 17.49
C GLY A 39 4.96 14.10 17.46
N LYS A 40 5.22 13.30 18.50
CA LYS A 40 4.60 11.98 18.67
C LYS A 40 3.07 12.10 18.75
N LYS A 41 2.36 11.17 18.12
CA LYS A 41 0.91 11.11 18.16
C LYS A 41 0.44 10.75 19.58
N GLN A 42 -0.44 11.58 20.14
CA GLN A 42 -0.97 11.42 21.51
C GLN A 42 -2.40 10.85 21.54
N PHE A 43 -3.17 11.03 20.47
CA PHE A 43 -4.58 10.64 20.41
C PHE A 43 -4.89 9.82 19.15
N ALA A 44 -5.97 9.04 19.20
CA ALA A 44 -6.48 8.34 18.03
C ALA A 44 -6.85 9.33 16.91
N SER A 45 -6.71 8.90 15.66
CA SER A 45 -7.09 9.73 14.51
C SER A 45 -8.61 9.86 14.42
N SER A 46 -9.12 11.06 14.15
CA SER A 46 -10.53 11.26 13.81
C SER A 46 -10.90 10.48 12.54
N LEU A 47 -12.19 10.22 12.33
CA LEU A 47 -12.69 9.54 11.11
C LEU A 47 -12.25 10.25 9.84
N ALA A 48 -12.32 11.58 9.81
CA ALA A 48 -11.84 12.37 8.67
C ALA A 48 -10.33 12.21 8.44
N GLN A 49 -9.54 12.08 9.51
CA GLN A 49 -8.11 11.84 9.40
C GLN A 49 -7.82 10.40 8.96
N GLN A 50 -8.59 9.43 9.42
CA GLN A 50 -8.48 8.04 8.98
C GLN A 50 -8.76 7.90 7.47
N LYS A 51 -9.81 8.57 6.97
CA LYS A 51 -10.11 8.62 5.54
C LYS A 51 -8.94 9.18 4.74
N ARG A 52 -8.40 10.33 5.14
CA ARG A 52 -7.21 10.93 4.47
C ARG A 52 -5.97 10.03 4.52
N ASN A 53 -5.77 9.34 5.64
CA ASN A 53 -4.64 8.41 5.76
C ASN A 53 -4.80 7.22 4.80
N ARG A 54 -6.03 6.70 4.64
CA ARG A 54 -6.35 5.62 3.69
C ARG A 54 -6.11 6.06 2.25
N GLU A 55 -6.61 7.23 1.85
CA GLU A 55 -6.39 7.80 0.52
C GLU A 55 -4.89 8.00 0.23
N ARG A 56 -4.14 8.50 1.22
CA ARG A 56 -2.69 8.67 1.10
C ARG A 56 -1.95 7.33 0.99
N SER A 57 -2.36 6.32 1.73
CA SER A 57 -1.77 4.98 1.65
C SER A 57 -2.04 4.33 0.29
N ALA A 58 -3.27 4.46 -0.23
CA ALA A 58 -3.60 3.97 -1.57
C ALA A 58 -2.76 4.66 -2.65
N ARG A 59 -2.61 5.99 -2.57
CA ARG A 59 -1.75 6.73 -3.50
C ARG A 59 -0.28 6.29 -3.42
N LEU A 60 0.25 6.12 -2.21
CA LEU A 60 1.61 5.62 -2.02
C LEU A 60 1.80 4.23 -2.62
N LEU A 61 0.82 3.35 -2.49
CA LEU A 61 0.86 2.03 -3.10
C LEU A 61 0.96 2.14 -4.64
N VAL A 62 0.16 3.01 -5.27
CA VAL A 62 0.24 3.27 -6.72
C VAL A 62 1.64 3.76 -7.11
N GLN A 63 2.22 4.70 -6.37
CA GLN A 63 3.57 5.21 -6.60
C GLN A 63 4.62 4.09 -6.49
N LEU A 64 4.54 3.25 -5.47
CA LEU A 64 5.44 2.13 -5.25
C LEU A 64 5.33 1.08 -6.38
N LEU A 65 4.10 0.77 -6.81
CA LEU A 65 3.88 -0.16 -7.92
C LEU A 65 4.51 0.37 -9.21
N ASN A 66 4.25 1.62 -9.58
CA ASN A 66 4.82 2.22 -10.78
C ASN A 66 6.34 2.41 -10.73
N THR A 67 6.92 2.52 -9.52
CA THR A 67 8.38 2.63 -9.37
C THR A 67 9.09 1.28 -9.52
N ASN A 68 8.44 0.20 -9.09
CA ASN A 68 9.12 -1.09 -8.92
C ASN A 68 8.71 -2.16 -9.92
N PHE A 69 7.57 -1.99 -10.58
CA PHE A 69 7.03 -2.96 -11.53
C PHE A 69 6.78 -2.29 -12.87
N ASP A 70 7.07 -3.02 -13.93
CA ASP A 70 6.77 -2.64 -15.31
C ASP A 70 5.67 -3.55 -15.89
N GLN A 71 5.48 -3.49 -17.21
CA GLN A 71 4.49 -4.32 -17.92
C GLN A 71 4.78 -5.84 -17.87
N ARG A 72 5.93 -6.25 -17.33
CA ARG A 72 6.31 -7.66 -17.17
C ARG A 72 5.94 -8.21 -15.79
N GLY A 73 5.46 -7.35 -14.89
CA GLY A 73 4.95 -7.77 -13.59
C GLY A 73 3.68 -8.62 -13.70
N PHE A 74 3.51 -9.56 -12.80
CA PHE A 74 2.33 -10.42 -12.72
C PHE A 74 1.45 -9.99 -11.55
N ALA A 75 0.17 -9.76 -11.83
CA ALA A 75 -0.86 -9.63 -10.79
C ALA A 75 -1.47 -11.01 -10.54
N VAL A 76 -1.41 -11.46 -9.29
CA VAL A 76 -1.85 -12.79 -8.86
C VAL A 76 -2.83 -12.65 -7.71
N THR A 77 -3.93 -13.42 -7.76
CA THR A 77 -4.81 -13.59 -6.61
C THR A 77 -4.63 -15.00 -6.06
N LEU A 78 -4.23 -15.10 -4.79
CA LEU A 78 -4.09 -16.37 -4.10
C LEU A 78 -5.31 -16.57 -3.18
N THR A 79 -5.97 -17.69 -3.31
CA THR A 79 -7.14 -18.07 -2.52
C THR A 79 -6.87 -19.38 -1.79
N TYR A 80 -7.65 -19.66 -0.77
CA TYR A 80 -7.58 -20.90 0.00
C TYR A 80 -8.75 -21.83 -0.30
N GLU A 81 -8.49 -23.12 -0.30
CA GLU A 81 -9.54 -24.12 -0.14
C GLU A 81 -10.06 -24.11 1.31
N ASP A 82 -11.29 -24.54 1.52
CA ASP A 82 -11.95 -24.47 2.84
C ASP A 82 -11.15 -25.15 3.96
N MET A 83 -10.54 -26.27 3.66
CA MET A 83 -9.74 -27.04 4.62
C MET A 83 -8.37 -26.41 4.97
N TRP A 84 -7.97 -25.38 4.24
CA TRP A 84 -6.67 -24.71 4.41
C TRP A 84 -6.79 -23.23 4.75
N LEU A 85 -7.98 -22.77 5.14
CA LEU A 85 -8.18 -21.41 5.59
C LEU A 85 -7.29 -21.14 6.81
N PRO A 86 -6.55 -20.02 6.83
CA PRO A 86 -5.75 -19.65 7.99
C PRO A 86 -6.66 -19.21 9.14
N ASP A 87 -6.24 -19.51 10.36
CA ASP A 87 -6.97 -19.15 11.57
C ASP A 87 -6.84 -17.67 11.94
N ASP A 88 -5.76 -17.04 11.49
CA ASP A 88 -5.45 -15.64 11.79
C ASP A 88 -4.54 -15.00 10.73
N ASP A 89 -4.31 -13.70 10.87
CA ASP A 89 -3.46 -12.91 9.97
C ASP A 89 -2.00 -13.39 9.97
N GLU A 90 -1.48 -13.88 11.08
CA GLU A 90 -0.11 -14.38 11.18
C GLU A 90 0.07 -15.66 10.35
N ALA A 91 -0.88 -16.58 10.44
CA ALA A 91 -0.91 -17.79 9.63
C ALA A 91 -1.04 -17.45 8.14
N ALA A 92 -1.94 -16.53 7.78
CA ALA A 92 -2.11 -16.05 6.42
C ALA A 92 -0.80 -15.46 5.84
N TRP A 93 -0.10 -14.62 6.59
CA TRP A 93 1.20 -14.07 6.18
C TRP A 93 2.29 -15.12 6.05
N LYS A 94 2.32 -16.11 6.92
CA LYS A 94 3.25 -17.24 6.86
C LYS A 94 3.09 -18.00 5.54
N ASP A 95 1.86 -18.16 5.08
CA ASP A 95 1.58 -18.84 3.81
C ASP A 95 2.04 -18.02 2.61
N VAL A 96 1.87 -16.70 2.62
CA VAL A 96 2.45 -15.80 1.62
C VAL A 96 3.97 -15.97 1.55
N TYR A 97 4.68 -15.96 2.68
CA TYR A 97 6.12 -16.16 2.69
C TYR A 97 6.53 -17.56 2.21
N ASN A 98 5.76 -18.59 2.54
CA ASN A 98 6.01 -19.95 2.06
C ASN A 98 5.80 -20.06 0.55
N TYR A 99 4.78 -19.40 0.01
CA TYR A 99 4.56 -19.29 -1.43
C TYR A 99 5.76 -18.63 -2.12
N LEU A 100 6.20 -17.47 -1.65
CA LEU A 100 7.35 -16.76 -2.21
C LEU A 100 8.63 -17.59 -2.16
N LYS A 101 8.87 -18.35 -1.08
CA LYS A 101 9.99 -19.29 -0.98
C LYS A 101 9.92 -20.40 -2.03
N ARG A 102 8.71 -20.88 -2.34
CA ARG A 102 8.50 -21.90 -3.39
C ARG A 102 8.76 -21.31 -4.78
N VAL A 103 8.23 -20.10 -5.07
CA VAL A 103 8.50 -19.39 -6.33
C VAL A 103 10.01 -19.18 -6.51
N ARG A 104 10.69 -18.68 -5.49
CA ARG A 104 12.15 -18.46 -5.55
C ARG A 104 12.91 -19.74 -5.84
N ARG A 105 12.59 -20.85 -5.16
CA ARG A 105 13.23 -22.15 -5.40
C ARG A 105 12.98 -22.65 -6.82
N TRP A 106 11.78 -22.45 -7.34
CA TRP A 106 11.44 -22.83 -8.69
C TRP A 106 12.26 -22.03 -9.71
N LEU A 107 12.33 -20.71 -9.58
CA LEU A 107 13.15 -19.84 -10.43
C LEU A 107 14.63 -20.25 -10.41
N THR A 108 15.17 -20.53 -9.23
CA THR A 108 16.56 -21.02 -9.11
C THR A 108 16.80 -22.33 -9.90
N ARG A 109 15.82 -23.26 -9.86
CA ARG A 109 15.90 -24.51 -10.64
C ARG A 109 15.83 -24.31 -12.14
N GLN A 110 15.19 -23.23 -12.60
CA GLN A 110 15.09 -22.85 -14.00
C GLN A 110 16.36 -22.12 -14.51
N ASN A 111 17.43 -22.09 -13.72
CA ASN A 111 18.64 -21.32 -14.03
C ASN A 111 18.38 -19.83 -14.30
N TRP A 112 17.36 -19.28 -13.68
CA TRP A 112 17.10 -17.83 -13.71
C TRP A 112 18.26 -17.13 -12.98
N GLN A 113 19.30 -16.77 -13.76
CA GLN A 113 20.58 -16.31 -13.22
C GLN A 113 20.56 -14.89 -12.67
N ASP A 114 19.53 -14.13 -12.96
CA ASP A 114 19.31 -12.82 -12.32
C ASP A 114 18.89 -13.04 -10.86
N ALA A 115 19.91 -13.18 -10.02
CA ALA A 115 19.77 -13.29 -8.56
C ALA A 115 19.21 -12.01 -7.91
N THR A 116 18.47 -11.19 -8.65
CA THR A 116 17.72 -10.07 -8.13
C THR A 116 16.64 -10.62 -7.19
N PRO A 117 16.57 -10.17 -5.95
CA PRO A 117 15.48 -10.60 -5.07
C PRO A 117 14.16 -10.29 -5.76
N ILE A 118 13.25 -11.26 -5.78
CA ILE A 118 11.91 -11.07 -6.33
C ILE A 118 11.30 -9.88 -5.60
N LYS A 119 10.97 -8.83 -6.34
CA LYS A 119 10.16 -7.73 -5.82
C LYS A 119 8.73 -8.20 -5.73
N TRP A 120 8.05 -7.83 -4.68
CA TRP A 120 6.65 -8.17 -4.50
C TRP A 120 5.94 -7.16 -3.61
N VAL A 121 4.65 -7.02 -3.84
CA VAL A 121 3.70 -6.32 -2.98
C VAL A 121 2.52 -7.25 -2.78
N CYS A 122 2.02 -7.34 -1.55
CA CYS A 122 0.89 -8.18 -1.22
C CYS A 122 -0.08 -7.42 -0.31
N VAL A 123 -1.35 -7.55 -0.60
CA VAL A 123 -2.46 -7.11 0.26
C VAL A 123 -3.26 -8.35 0.61
N THR A 124 -3.46 -8.57 1.90
CA THR A 124 -4.34 -9.62 2.42
C THR A 124 -5.69 -9.00 2.74
N GLU A 125 -6.75 -9.61 2.26
CA GLU A 125 -8.11 -9.24 2.58
C GLU A 125 -8.78 -10.36 3.37
N ASN A 126 -9.46 -9.98 4.42
CA ASN A 126 -10.31 -10.81 5.25
C ASN A 126 -11.34 -9.91 5.93
N GLN A 127 -12.59 -10.30 5.95
CA GLN A 127 -13.65 -9.55 6.61
C GLN A 127 -14.71 -10.48 7.14
N GLU A 128 -14.98 -10.39 8.42
CA GLU A 128 -16.15 -11.06 8.99
C GLU A 128 -17.45 -10.40 8.51
N ALA A 129 -18.49 -11.21 8.42
CA ALA A 129 -19.82 -10.70 8.09
C ALA A 129 -20.31 -9.77 9.22
N ASP A 130 -20.77 -8.58 8.84
CA ASP A 130 -21.49 -7.67 9.75
C ASP A 130 -22.82 -7.27 9.11
N PRO A 131 -23.87 -8.07 9.31
CA PRO A 131 -25.18 -7.80 8.72
C PRO A 131 -25.79 -6.48 9.17
N ALA A 132 -25.45 -5.98 10.37
CA ALA A 132 -25.96 -4.71 10.89
C ALA A 132 -25.47 -3.51 10.07
N ASN A 133 -24.26 -3.63 9.50
CA ASN A 133 -23.67 -2.61 8.62
C ASN A 133 -23.68 -3.01 7.14
N GLY A 134 -24.37 -4.09 6.78
CA GLY A 134 -24.47 -4.57 5.40
C GLY A 134 -23.17 -5.16 4.83
N LEU A 135 -22.21 -5.52 5.67
CA LEU A 135 -20.95 -6.11 5.26
C LEU A 135 -21.12 -7.62 5.07
N LYS A 136 -20.64 -8.11 3.93
CA LYS A 136 -20.57 -9.53 3.63
C LYS A 136 -19.25 -10.11 4.13
N GLU A 137 -19.28 -11.39 4.44
CA GLU A 137 -18.05 -12.14 4.69
C GLU A 137 -17.13 -12.10 3.48
N VAL A 138 -15.87 -11.82 3.72
CA VAL A 138 -14.79 -11.95 2.73
C VAL A 138 -13.75 -12.88 3.33
N ARG A 139 -13.59 -14.06 2.71
CA ARG A 139 -12.63 -15.08 3.13
C ARG A 139 -11.21 -14.58 2.89
N TYR A 140 -10.26 -15.11 3.63
CA TYR A 140 -8.84 -14.83 3.41
C TYR A 140 -8.46 -15.05 1.95
N HIS A 141 -7.90 -14.03 1.35
CA HIS A 141 -7.26 -14.10 0.04
C HIS A 141 -6.18 -13.01 -0.07
N HIS A 142 -5.28 -13.17 -1.01
CA HIS A 142 -4.17 -12.27 -1.18
C HIS A 142 -4.14 -11.74 -2.61
N HIS A 143 -4.05 -10.42 -2.76
CA HIS A 143 -3.72 -9.77 -4.02
C HIS A 143 -2.24 -9.47 -4.02
N MET A 144 -1.52 -9.99 -4.99
CA MET A 144 -0.06 -9.88 -5.06
C MET A 144 0.37 -9.38 -6.43
N VAL A 145 1.40 -8.52 -6.45
CA VAL A 145 2.15 -8.17 -7.65
C VAL A 145 3.57 -8.66 -7.47
N LEU A 146 4.08 -9.36 -8.49
CA LEU A 146 5.40 -9.98 -8.54
C LEU A 146 6.19 -9.41 -9.70
#